data_e0d5c6c49af8515881dd047ee719a121
#
_entry.id   e0d5c6c49af8515881dd047ee719a121
#
_cell.length_a   1.000
_cell.length_b   1.000
_cell.length_c   1.000
_cell.angle_alpha   90.00
_cell.angle_beta   90.00
_cell.angle_gamma   90.00
#
_symmetry.space_group_name_H-M   'P 1'
#
loop_
_entity.id
_entity.type
_entity.pdbx_description
1 polymer ?
#
loop_
_entity_poly.entity_id
_entity_poly.type
_entity_poly.pdbx_seq_one_letter_code
_entity_poly.pdbx_strand_id
1 'polypeptide(L)'
;MIAAACLAWGVDNNLTRRLSVADPVVIALTKGVVAGSVNLVIALLLGARLPSIGATGAALVVGFCGVGLSLVLFVLALRHLGSARTGAYFSLAPFLGAVIAIALLVPTIAGQ
;
A
#
# COMPACT_ATOMS: atom_id res chain seq x y z
N MET A 1 -1.72 -14.13 -14.58
CA MET A 1 -1.27 -13.59 -13.27
C MET A 1 -2.05 -12.35 -12.83
N ILE A 2 -2.23 -11.34 -13.70
CA ILE A 2 -2.95 -10.08 -13.34
C ILE A 2 -4.39 -10.34 -12.88
N ALA A 3 -5.16 -11.18 -13.59
CA ALA A 3 -6.54 -11.50 -13.22
C ALA A 3 -6.65 -12.14 -11.81
N ALA A 4 -5.71 -13.03 -11.46
CA ALA A 4 -5.68 -13.64 -10.13
C ALA A 4 -5.37 -12.61 -9.04
N ALA A 5 -4.46 -11.67 -9.31
CA ALA A 5 -4.17 -10.57 -8.39
C ALA A 5 -5.38 -9.65 -8.18
N CYS A 6 -6.10 -9.31 -9.25
CA CYS A 6 -7.33 -8.52 -9.17
C CYS A 6 -8.43 -9.23 -8.38
N LEU A 7 -8.60 -10.54 -8.57
CA LEU A 7 -9.55 -11.35 -7.80
C LEU A 7 -9.18 -11.38 -6.32
N ALA A 8 -7.90 -11.65 -6.00
CA ALA A 8 -7.41 -11.65 -4.62
C ALA A 8 -7.63 -10.28 -3.95
N TRP A 9 -7.34 -9.20 -4.66
CA TRP A 9 -7.57 -7.84 -4.18
C TRP A 9 -9.06 -7.53 -3.96
N GLY A 10 -9.92 -7.96 -4.88
CA GLY A 10 -11.37 -7.81 -4.74
C GLY A 10 -11.93 -8.57 -3.54
N VAL A 11 -11.46 -9.81 -3.31
CA VAL A 11 -11.83 -10.62 -2.14
C VAL A 11 -11.34 -9.93 -0.85
N ASP A 12 -10.08 -9.49 -0.81
CA ASP A 12 -9.52 -8.79 0.35
C ASP A 12 -10.31 -7.53 0.71
N ASN A 13 -10.69 -6.71 -0.28
CA ASN A 13 -11.47 -5.51 -0.07
C ASN A 13 -12.86 -5.81 0.52
N ASN A 14 -13.54 -6.85 0.02
CA ASN A 14 -14.84 -7.24 0.53
C ASN A 14 -14.77 -7.82 1.94
N LEU A 15 -13.74 -8.60 2.26
CA LEU A 15 -13.51 -9.10 3.62
C LEU A 15 -13.16 -7.95 4.56
N THR A 16 -12.27 -7.06 4.17
CA THR A 16 -11.88 -5.88 4.94
C THR A 16 -13.09 -4.98 5.23
N ARG A 17 -13.97 -4.80 4.24
CA ARG A 17 -15.21 -4.04 4.45
C ARG A 17 -16.10 -4.66 5.52
N ARG A 18 -16.24 -5.98 5.55
CA ARG A 18 -17.04 -6.67 6.59
C ARG A 18 -16.43 -6.48 7.98
N LEU A 19 -15.11 -6.45 8.07
CA LEU A 19 -14.37 -6.25 9.31
C LEU A 19 -14.20 -4.76 9.68
N SER A 20 -14.53 -3.84 8.78
CA SER A 20 -14.30 -2.39 8.96
C SER A 20 -15.13 -1.75 10.08
N VAL A 21 -16.02 -2.50 10.73
CA VAL A 21 -16.69 -2.11 11.98
C VAL A 21 -15.69 -2.04 13.14
N ALA A 22 -14.63 -2.87 13.10
CA ALA A 22 -13.52 -2.82 14.06
C ALA A 22 -12.64 -1.57 13.82
N ASP A 23 -11.72 -1.33 14.73
CA ASP A 23 -10.80 -0.19 14.65
C ASP A 23 -9.94 -0.27 13.36
N PRO A 24 -9.99 0.75 12.49
CA PRO A 24 -9.23 0.78 11.24
C PRO A 24 -7.72 0.67 11.45
N VAL A 25 -7.20 1.20 12.56
CA VAL A 25 -5.77 1.14 12.91
C VAL A 25 -5.38 -0.31 13.21
N VAL A 26 -6.19 -1.03 13.97
CA VAL A 26 -5.95 -2.45 14.28
C VAL A 26 -5.95 -3.30 13.00
N ILE A 27 -6.89 -3.05 12.10
CA ILE A 27 -6.96 -3.75 10.81
C ILE A 27 -5.70 -3.47 9.98
N ALA A 28 -5.30 -2.21 9.87
CA ALA A 28 -4.11 -1.80 9.12
C ALA A 28 -2.83 -2.39 9.73
N LEU A 29 -2.69 -2.36 11.05
CA LEU A 29 -1.56 -2.96 11.77
C LEU A 29 -1.48 -4.47 11.54
N THR A 30 -2.58 -5.18 11.71
CA THR A 30 -2.62 -6.63 11.51
C THR A 30 -2.23 -7.01 10.07
N LYS A 31 -2.80 -6.33 9.07
CA LYS A 31 -2.42 -6.53 7.67
C LYS A 31 -0.94 -6.22 7.41
N GLY A 32 -0.45 -5.11 7.94
CA GLY A 32 0.93 -4.68 7.78
C GLY A 32 1.92 -5.67 8.41
N VAL A 33 1.66 -6.12 9.63
CA VAL A 33 2.50 -7.10 10.32
C VAL A 33 2.51 -8.44 9.58
N VAL A 34 1.35 -8.96 9.22
CA VAL A 34 1.25 -10.26 8.52
C VAL A 34 1.92 -10.17 7.15
N ALA A 35 1.56 -9.21 6.32
CA ALA A 35 2.15 -9.07 4.99
C ALA A 35 3.65 -8.74 5.04
N GLY A 36 4.07 -7.87 5.96
CA GLY A 36 5.47 -7.51 6.14
C GLY A 36 6.32 -8.69 6.58
N SER A 37 5.84 -9.49 7.55
CA SER A 37 6.54 -10.68 8.02
C SER A 37 6.67 -11.73 6.93
N VAL A 38 5.60 -12.01 6.19
CA VAL A 38 5.61 -12.98 5.08
C VAL A 38 6.58 -12.53 4.00
N ASN A 39 6.53 -11.27 3.58
CA ASN A 39 7.43 -10.74 2.55
C ASN A 39 8.89 -10.76 3.00
N LEU A 40 9.16 -10.45 4.28
CA LEU A 40 10.51 -10.50 4.82
C LEU A 40 11.05 -11.94 4.81
N VAL A 41 10.26 -12.91 5.24
CA VAL A 41 10.64 -14.34 5.22
C VAL A 41 10.93 -14.78 3.78
N ILE A 42 10.06 -14.45 2.84
CA ILE A 42 10.26 -14.79 1.42
C ILE A 42 11.56 -14.16 0.89
N ALA A 43 11.80 -12.87 1.18
CA ALA A 43 13.01 -12.19 0.75
C ALA A 43 14.28 -12.85 1.29
N LEU A 44 14.29 -13.22 2.58
CA LEU A 44 15.43 -13.92 3.19
C LEU A 44 15.64 -15.31 2.59
N LEU A 45 14.57 -16.07 2.33
CA LEU A 45 14.65 -17.38 1.68
C LEU A 45 15.18 -17.29 0.24
N LEU A 46 14.91 -16.18 -0.44
CA LEU A 46 15.44 -15.89 -1.78
C LEU A 46 16.88 -15.35 -1.76
N GLY A 47 17.52 -15.27 -0.58
CA GLY A 47 18.90 -14.82 -0.43
C GLY A 47 19.06 -13.29 -0.47
N ALA A 48 17.99 -12.52 -0.26
CA ALA A 48 18.09 -11.07 -0.17
C ALA A 48 18.93 -10.65 1.05
N ARG A 49 19.79 -9.67 0.85
CA ARG A 49 20.57 -9.07 1.94
C ARG A 49 19.76 -7.95 2.59
N LEU A 50 19.81 -7.87 3.90
CA LEU A 50 19.18 -6.76 4.62
C LEU A 50 19.90 -5.45 4.25
N PRO A 51 19.15 -4.37 4.00
CA PRO A 51 19.73 -3.07 3.71
C PRO A 51 20.43 -2.48 4.94
N SER A 52 21.23 -1.43 4.72
CA SER A 52 21.88 -0.71 5.83
C SER A 52 20.82 -0.13 6.80
N ILE A 53 21.23 0.13 8.05
CA ILE A 53 20.36 0.71 9.08
C ILE A 53 19.72 2.02 8.61
N GLY A 54 20.49 2.89 7.93
CA GLY A 54 19.97 4.14 7.38
C GLY A 54 18.91 3.94 6.31
N ALA A 55 19.15 3.01 5.37
CA ALA A 55 18.16 2.66 4.36
C ALA A 55 16.91 2.02 4.95
N THR A 56 17.08 1.17 5.96
CA THR A 56 15.95 0.57 6.70
C THR A 56 15.13 1.63 7.41
N GLY A 57 15.76 2.58 8.10
CA GLY A 57 15.08 3.70 8.75
C GLY A 57 14.29 4.57 7.76
N ALA A 58 14.90 4.93 6.64
CA ALA A 58 14.22 5.69 5.59
C ALA A 58 13.00 4.90 5.02
N ALA A 59 13.18 3.61 4.75
CA ALA A 59 12.11 2.74 4.26
C ALA A 59 10.95 2.63 5.27
N LEU A 60 11.24 2.57 6.57
CA LEU A 60 10.22 2.54 7.62
C LEU A 60 9.41 3.83 7.66
N VAL A 61 10.04 4.99 7.56
CA VAL A 61 9.35 6.29 7.53
C VAL A 61 8.46 6.40 6.28
N VAL A 62 9.01 6.08 5.11
CA VAL A 62 8.25 6.09 3.84
C VAL A 62 7.10 5.08 3.88
N GLY A 63 7.35 3.88 4.39
CA GLY A 63 6.33 2.85 4.56
C GLY A 63 5.22 3.25 5.51
N PHE A 64 5.56 3.87 6.65
CA PHE A 64 4.58 4.36 7.60
C PHE A 64 3.71 5.49 7.02
N CYS A 65 4.33 6.52 6.45
CA CYS A 65 3.59 7.66 5.90
C CYS A 65 2.85 7.31 4.60
N GLY A 66 3.49 6.56 3.70
CA GLY A 66 2.93 6.26 2.39
C GLY A 66 1.92 5.10 2.42
N VAL A 67 2.24 4.03 3.12
CA VAL A 67 1.40 2.81 3.14
C VAL A 67 0.56 2.74 4.40
N GLY A 68 1.15 2.91 5.57
CA GLY A 68 0.45 2.76 6.85
C GLY A 68 -0.73 3.71 6.98
N LEU A 69 -0.49 5.00 6.83
CA LEU A 69 -1.53 6.03 6.92
C LEU A 69 -2.58 5.87 5.80
N SER A 70 -2.14 5.61 4.57
CA SER A 70 -3.05 5.42 3.44
C SER A 70 -3.95 4.19 3.63
N LEU A 71 -3.44 3.13 4.25
CA LEU A 71 -4.21 1.92 4.54
C LEU A 71 -5.30 2.18 5.59
N VAL A 72 -5.02 2.97 6.63
CA VAL A 72 -6.03 3.39 7.62
C VAL A 72 -7.15 4.19 6.94
N LEU A 73 -6.77 5.18 6.11
CA LEU A 73 -7.73 5.98 5.34
C LEU A 73 -8.53 5.13 4.35
N PHE A 74 -7.91 4.12 3.74
CA PHE A 74 -8.57 3.17 2.86
C PHE A 74 -9.62 2.32 3.59
N VAL A 75 -9.31 1.83 4.80
CA VAL A 75 -10.28 1.08 5.62
C VAL A 75 -11.46 1.97 6.03
N LEU A 76 -11.20 3.23 6.38
CA LEU A 76 -12.26 4.21 6.67
C LEU A 76 -13.13 4.47 5.42
N ALA A 77 -12.52 4.60 4.25
CA ALA A 77 -13.24 4.77 2.99
C ALA A 77 -14.12 3.54 2.68
N LEU A 78 -13.61 2.32 2.89
CA LEU A 78 -14.40 1.10 2.75
C LEU A 78 -15.62 1.07 3.67
N ARG A 79 -15.47 1.57 4.89
CA ARG A 79 -16.58 1.67 5.86
C ARG A 79 -17.67 2.62 5.40
N HIS A 80 -17.32 3.81 4.93
CA HIS A 80 -18.29 4.87 4.64
C HIS A 80 -18.78 4.87 3.20
N LEU A 81 -17.92 4.54 2.23
CA LEU A 81 -18.22 4.60 0.80
C LEU A 81 -18.58 3.22 0.19
N GLY A 82 -18.14 2.15 0.85
CA GLY A 82 -18.26 0.78 0.35
C GLY A 82 -17.14 0.43 -0.65
N SER A 83 -17.03 -0.88 -0.95
CA SER A 83 -15.91 -1.43 -1.73
C SER A 83 -15.85 -0.92 -3.17
N ALA A 84 -17.01 -0.78 -3.84
CA ALA A 84 -17.05 -0.36 -5.25
C ALA A 84 -16.55 1.08 -5.44
N ARG A 85 -17.04 2.03 -4.64
CA ARG A 85 -16.64 3.45 -4.73
C ARG A 85 -15.19 3.63 -4.29
N THR A 86 -14.81 3.02 -3.19
CA THR A 86 -13.41 3.08 -2.70
C THR A 86 -12.44 2.51 -3.73
N GLY A 87 -12.76 1.37 -4.34
CA GLY A 87 -11.95 0.79 -5.42
C GLY A 87 -11.84 1.70 -6.64
N ALA A 88 -12.93 2.35 -7.05
CA ALA A 88 -12.92 3.29 -8.17
C ALA A 88 -12.02 4.50 -7.89
N TYR A 89 -12.11 5.12 -6.71
CA TYR A 89 -11.22 6.21 -6.33
C TYR A 89 -9.75 5.77 -6.22
N PHE A 90 -9.51 4.59 -5.65
CA PHE A 90 -8.16 4.07 -5.49
C PHE A 90 -7.49 3.73 -6.83
N SER A 91 -8.26 3.38 -7.84
CA SER A 91 -7.75 3.11 -9.19
C SER A 91 -7.18 4.35 -9.88
N LEU A 92 -7.52 5.55 -9.42
CA LEU A 92 -6.96 6.81 -9.93
C LEU A 92 -5.57 7.12 -9.35
N ALA A 93 -5.22 6.54 -8.20
CA ALA A 93 -3.97 6.85 -7.51
C ALA A 93 -2.69 6.62 -8.35
N PRO A 94 -2.55 5.51 -9.14
CA PRO A 94 -1.39 5.32 -9.99
C PRO A 94 -1.24 6.40 -11.06
N PHE A 95 -2.36 6.88 -11.63
CA PHE A 95 -2.35 7.91 -12.66
C PHE A 95 -1.93 9.27 -12.07
N LEU A 96 -2.46 9.62 -10.91
CA LEU A 96 -2.05 10.83 -10.20
C LEU A 96 -0.57 10.76 -9.80
N GLY A 97 -0.13 9.62 -9.30
CA GLY A 97 1.28 9.38 -8.97
C GLY A 97 2.20 9.52 -10.19
N ALA A 98 1.80 8.99 -11.35
CA ALA A 98 2.55 9.13 -12.59
C ALA A 98 2.63 10.59 -13.06
N VAL A 99 1.53 11.33 -13.02
CA VAL A 99 1.50 12.75 -13.38
C VAL A 99 2.42 13.57 -12.47
N ILE A 100 2.36 13.36 -11.15
CA ILE A 100 3.22 14.04 -10.18
C ILE A 100 4.69 13.68 -10.42
N ALA A 101 5.00 12.40 -10.64
CA ALA A 101 6.35 11.94 -10.90
C ALA A 101 6.92 12.59 -12.17
N ILE A 102 6.15 12.66 -13.26
CA ILE A 102 6.56 13.35 -14.50
C ILE A 102 6.80 14.84 -14.23
N ALA A 103 5.89 15.51 -13.54
CA ALA A 103 6.01 16.93 -13.25
C ALA A 103 7.26 17.27 -12.39
N LEU A 104 7.65 16.38 -11.49
CA LEU A 104 8.83 16.57 -10.64
C LEU A 104 10.14 16.16 -11.32
N LEU A 105 10.11 15.10 -12.14
CA LEU A 105 11.32 14.53 -12.75
C LEU A 105 11.75 15.25 -14.04
N VAL A 106 10.79 15.68 -14.86
CA VAL A 106 11.09 16.34 -16.14
C VAL A 106 11.94 17.61 -15.96
N PRO A 107 11.64 18.53 -15.04
CA PRO A 107 12.49 19.70 -14.80
C PRO A 107 13.90 19.34 -14.34
N THR A 108 14.04 18.27 -13.53
CA THR A 108 15.33 17.82 -13.01
C THR A 108 16.23 17.24 -14.10
N ILE A 109 15.63 16.52 -15.07
CA ILE A 109 16.38 15.93 -16.19
C ILE A 109 16.73 17.00 -17.26
N ALA A 110 15.83 17.96 -17.48
CA ALA A 110 16.03 19.02 -18.47
C ALA A 110 17.06 20.08 -18.02
N GLY A 111 17.39 20.13 -16.73
CA GLY A 111 18.37 21.06 -16.16
C GLY A 111 19.81 20.51 -16.06
N GLN A 112 20.07 19.27 -16.51
CA GLN A 112 21.39 18.65 -16.61
C GLN A 112 21.91 18.67 -18.04
#